data_9d6684e58ad3123b0e476481ffd35790
#
_entry.id   9d6684e58ad3123b0e476481ffd35790
#
_cell.length_a   1.000
_cell.length_b   1.000
_cell.length_c   1.000
_cell.angle_alpha   90.00
_cell.angle_beta   90.00
_cell.angle_gamma   90.00
#
_symmetry.space_group_name_H-M   'P 1'
#
loop_
_entity.id
_entity.type
_entity.pdbx_description
1 polymer ?
#
loop_
_entity_poly.entity_id
_entity_poly.type
_entity_poly.pdbx_seq_one_letter_code
_entity_poly.pdbx_strand_id
1 'polypeptide(L)'
;MTTMLKEMKKTKYGISQEKLDNFERIIQKYEGNECDEMFMKAMNEQLSKEQRFHLYETQGGCPGTGYDKQRRTFAHENAHIPLAERINLFAKTFGRCKPVLSNNNTLTLNFKCSHGYYKRVKEGKYTTLPPNVEVYFERCAGGRLYELQKALGIKLKIKSVDVSPLNENLGNPVIFIFEIVD
;
A
#
# COMPACT_ATOMS: atom_id res chain seq x y z
N MET A 1 -7.45 -11.37 3.80
CA MET A 1 -6.46 -12.03 4.69
C MET A 1 -6.03 -13.40 4.21
N THR A 2 -6.90 -14.28 3.82
CA THR A 2 -6.52 -15.64 3.31
C THR A 2 -5.48 -15.61 2.18
N THR A 3 -5.58 -14.66 1.24
CA THR A 3 -4.59 -14.50 0.16
C THR A 3 -3.25 -14.00 0.70
N MET A 4 -3.26 -13.09 1.69
CA MET A 4 -2.07 -12.60 2.35
C MET A 4 -1.34 -13.73 3.08
N LEU A 5 -2.06 -14.54 3.85
CA LEU A 5 -1.49 -15.68 4.56
C LEU A 5 -0.87 -16.72 3.59
N LYS A 6 -1.52 -16.98 2.46
CA LYS A 6 -0.95 -17.85 1.41
C LYS A 6 0.39 -17.32 0.88
N GLU A 7 0.51 -16.00 0.74
CA GLU A 7 1.76 -15.37 0.32
C GLU A 7 2.82 -15.47 1.42
N MET A 8 2.47 -15.19 2.67
CA MET A 8 3.37 -15.26 3.84
C MET A 8 4.03 -16.63 4.00
N LYS A 9 3.35 -17.71 3.61
CA LYS A 9 3.90 -19.08 3.66
C LYS A 9 5.05 -19.33 2.68
N LYS A 10 5.34 -18.44 1.77
CA LYS A 10 6.48 -18.59 0.87
C LYS A 10 7.79 -18.30 1.60
N THR A 11 8.75 -19.19 1.42
CA THR A 11 10.06 -19.15 2.12
C THR A 11 10.85 -17.84 1.94
N LYS A 12 10.60 -17.14 0.82
CA LYS A 12 11.29 -15.87 0.50
C LYS A 12 11.07 -14.74 1.52
N TYR A 13 10.07 -14.86 2.40
CA TYR A 13 9.80 -13.83 3.42
C TYR A 13 10.47 -14.12 4.77
N GLY A 14 11.02 -15.30 4.97
CA GLY A 14 11.66 -15.69 6.23
C GLY A 14 10.74 -15.63 7.45
N ILE A 15 9.45 -15.91 7.26
CA ILE A 15 8.46 -15.93 8.35
C ILE A 15 8.44 -17.34 8.95
N SER A 16 8.68 -17.44 10.27
CA SER A 16 8.68 -18.74 10.95
C SER A 16 7.29 -19.38 10.99
N GLN A 17 7.27 -20.72 11.12
CA GLN A 17 6.01 -21.48 11.19
C GLN A 17 5.16 -21.04 12.40
N GLU A 18 5.77 -20.78 13.56
CA GLU A 18 5.09 -20.28 14.77
C GLU A 18 4.30 -18.98 14.48
N LYS A 19 4.91 -18.02 13.76
CA LYS A 19 4.24 -16.78 13.35
C LYS A 19 3.08 -17.07 12.39
N LEU A 20 3.29 -17.95 11.42
CA LEU A 20 2.24 -18.36 10.48
C LEU A 20 1.05 -18.99 11.19
N ASP A 21 1.30 -19.86 12.15
CA ASP A 21 0.26 -20.50 12.97
C ASP A 21 -0.55 -19.48 13.78
N ASN A 22 0.11 -18.42 14.26
CA ASN A 22 -0.59 -17.32 14.93
C ASN A 22 -1.51 -16.55 13.97
N PHE A 23 -1.06 -16.24 12.75
CA PHE A 23 -1.91 -15.60 11.74
C PHE A 23 -3.09 -16.50 11.34
N GLU A 24 -2.90 -17.80 11.25
CA GLU A 24 -3.99 -18.77 11.02
C GLU A 24 -5.03 -18.73 12.12
N ARG A 25 -4.60 -18.78 13.39
CA ARG A 25 -5.49 -18.69 14.55
C ARG A 25 -6.30 -17.39 14.57
N ILE A 26 -5.71 -16.27 14.19
CA ILE A 26 -6.43 -14.99 14.09
C ILE A 26 -7.54 -15.08 13.04
N ILE A 27 -7.25 -15.63 11.85
CA ILE A 27 -8.24 -15.76 10.77
C ILE A 27 -9.38 -16.74 11.15
N GLN A 28 -9.07 -17.76 11.95
CA GLN A 28 -10.07 -18.73 12.42
C GLN A 28 -10.94 -18.18 13.54
N LYS A 29 -10.40 -17.30 14.39
CA LYS A 29 -11.04 -16.83 15.62
C LYS A 29 -11.88 -15.58 15.41
N TYR A 30 -11.47 -14.69 14.53
CA TYR A 30 -12.08 -13.37 14.36
C TYR A 30 -12.66 -13.20 12.96
N GLU A 31 -13.71 -12.36 12.83
CA GLU A 31 -14.36 -12.06 11.56
C GLU A 31 -14.39 -10.56 11.26
N GLY A 32 -14.58 -10.22 9.98
CA GLY A 32 -14.79 -8.84 9.53
C GLY A 32 -13.70 -7.86 9.97
N ASN A 33 -14.10 -6.72 10.52
CA ASN A 33 -13.18 -5.65 10.93
C ASN A 33 -12.28 -6.06 12.10
N GLU A 34 -12.78 -6.86 13.04
CA GLU A 34 -12.01 -7.32 14.19
C GLU A 34 -10.85 -8.22 13.74
N CYS A 35 -11.11 -9.09 12.78
CA CYS A 35 -10.07 -9.91 12.18
C CYS A 35 -9.01 -9.04 11.46
N ASP A 36 -9.43 -7.99 10.73
CA ASP A 36 -8.50 -7.05 10.09
C ASP A 36 -7.61 -6.33 11.13
N GLU A 37 -8.19 -5.88 12.25
CA GLU A 37 -7.47 -5.19 13.33
C GLU A 37 -6.48 -6.11 14.04
N MET A 38 -6.90 -7.31 14.41
CA MET A 38 -6.04 -8.31 15.05
C MET A 38 -4.93 -8.79 14.13
N PHE A 39 -5.22 -8.95 12.84
CA PHE A 39 -4.22 -9.32 11.84
C PHE A 39 -3.17 -8.21 11.66
N MET A 40 -3.58 -6.95 11.56
CA MET A 40 -2.65 -5.81 11.46
C MET A 40 -1.81 -5.65 12.72
N LYS A 41 -2.40 -5.87 13.91
CA LYS A 41 -1.66 -5.89 15.17
C LYS A 41 -0.56 -6.97 15.16
N ALA A 42 -0.91 -8.19 14.79
CA ALA A 42 0.06 -9.28 14.68
C ALA A 42 1.16 -9.00 13.62
N MET A 43 0.80 -8.38 12.49
CA MET A 43 1.77 -7.93 11.49
C MET A 43 2.79 -6.94 12.08
N ASN A 44 2.32 -5.99 12.91
CA ASN A 44 3.19 -5.01 13.55
C ASN A 44 4.12 -5.63 14.60
N GLU A 45 3.58 -6.54 15.41
CA GLU A 45 4.31 -7.15 16.53
C GLU A 45 5.30 -8.24 16.11
N GLN A 46 5.01 -8.96 15.03
CA GLN A 46 5.74 -10.17 14.67
C GLN A 46 6.62 -10.05 13.43
N LEU A 47 6.36 -9.09 12.56
CA LEU A 47 7.12 -8.92 11.33
C LEU A 47 7.95 -7.64 11.36
N SER A 48 9.18 -7.72 10.84
CA SER A 48 9.96 -6.52 10.61
C SER A 48 9.33 -5.65 9.54
N LYS A 49 9.69 -4.38 9.50
CA LYS A 49 9.21 -3.43 8.48
C LYS A 49 9.58 -3.90 7.08
N GLU A 50 10.79 -4.44 6.91
CA GLU A 50 11.28 -4.98 5.64
C GLU A 50 10.43 -6.18 5.19
N GLN A 51 10.07 -7.08 6.11
CA GLN A 51 9.20 -8.22 5.80
C GLN A 51 7.81 -7.75 5.38
N ARG A 52 7.25 -6.76 6.08
CA ARG A 52 5.95 -6.18 5.72
C ARG A 52 5.99 -5.50 4.35
N PHE A 53 7.00 -4.67 4.06
CA PHE A 53 7.14 -4.01 2.77
C PHE A 53 7.28 -5.02 1.63
N HIS A 54 8.18 -6.00 1.77
CA HIS A 54 8.36 -7.05 0.78
C HIS A 54 7.05 -7.82 0.50
N LEU A 55 6.28 -8.11 1.55
CA LEU A 55 5.00 -8.77 1.43
C LEU A 55 3.98 -7.89 0.69
N TYR A 56 3.87 -6.60 1.03
CA TYR A 56 2.93 -5.69 0.40
C TYR A 56 3.30 -5.31 -1.04
N GLU A 57 4.58 -5.30 -1.39
CA GLU A 57 5.06 -5.13 -2.77
C GLU A 57 4.54 -6.23 -3.71
N THR A 58 4.35 -7.43 -3.18
CA THR A 58 3.85 -8.57 -3.97
C THR A 58 2.34 -8.75 -3.88
N GLN A 59 1.72 -8.36 -2.77
CA GLN A 59 0.28 -8.62 -2.52
C GLN A 59 -0.63 -7.41 -2.63
N GLY A 60 -0.14 -6.25 -2.96
CA GLY A 60 -0.92 -5.02 -3.14
C GLY A 60 -2.23 -4.97 -2.36
N GLY A 61 -2.34 -4.11 -1.35
CA GLY A 61 -3.45 -4.19 -0.38
C GLY A 61 -4.82 -3.70 -0.84
N CYS A 62 -4.92 -3.07 -2.00
CA CYS A 62 -6.19 -2.55 -2.50
C CYS A 62 -6.33 -2.91 -3.97
N PRO A 63 -7.06 -3.99 -4.30
CA PRO A 63 -7.16 -4.47 -5.67
C PRO A 63 -7.98 -3.49 -6.52
N GLY A 64 -7.31 -2.55 -7.13
CA GLY A 64 -7.84 -1.82 -8.26
C GLY A 64 -7.75 -2.64 -9.55
N THR A 65 -7.87 -3.97 -9.47
CA THR A 65 -7.71 -4.89 -10.61
C THR A 65 -8.66 -4.61 -11.75
N GLY A 66 -9.83 -4.03 -11.49
CA GLY A 66 -10.79 -3.62 -12.53
C GLY A 66 -10.22 -2.64 -13.57
N TYR A 67 -9.12 -1.96 -13.25
CA TYR A 67 -8.45 -1.00 -14.16
C TYR A 67 -7.13 -1.54 -14.75
N ASP A 68 -6.79 -2.79 -14.54
CA ASP A 68 -5.51 -3.34 -14.98
C ASP A 68 -5.32 -3.31 -16.50
N LYS A 69 -6.40 -3.54 -17.26
CA LYS A 69 -6.34 -3.43 -18.71
C LYS A 69 -6.00 -1.99 -19.13
N GLN A 70 -6.71 -1.01 -18.56
CA GLN A 70 -6.49 0.41 -18.87
C GLN A 70 -5.07 0.85 -18.50
N ARG A 71 -4.54 0.40 -17.34
CA ARG A 71 -3.17 0.72 -16.92
C ARG A 71 -2.12 0.13 -17.87
N ARG A 72 -2.30 -1.13 -18.29
CA ARG A 72 -1.39 -1.77 -19.26
C ARG A 72 -1.47 -1.10 -20.63
N THR A 73 -2.66 -0.75 -21.10
CA THR A 73 -2.84 0.01 -22.33
C THR A 73 -2.12 1.37 -22.22
N PHE A 74 -2.34 2.11 -21.13
CA PHE A 74 -1.65 3.38 -20.88
C PHE A 74 -0.12 3.23 -20.88
N ALA A 75 0.42 2.21 -20.21
CA ALA A 75 1.86 1.95 -20.18
C ALA A 75 2.42 1.66 -21.60
N HIS A 76 1.71 0.87 -22.38
CA HIS A 76 2.12 0.52 -23.74
C HIS A 76 2.10 1.73 -24.68
N GLU A 77 0.99 2.49 -24.67
CA GLU A 77 0.80 3.65 -25.54
C GLU A 77 1.80 4.78 -25.24
N ASN A 78 2.22 4.89 -23.99
CA ASN A 78 3.08 5.98 -23.52
C ASN A 78 4.53 5.54 -23.19
N ALA A 79 4.94 4.33 -23.61
CA ALA A 79 6.27 3.82 -23.30
C ALA A 79 7.41 4.67 -23.90
N HIS A 80 7.15 5.36 -25.01
CA HIS A 80 8.09 6.24 -25.69
C HIS A 80 8.22 7.63 -25.03
N ILE A 81 7.33 7.98 -24.11
CA ILE A 81 7.33 9.30 -23.41
C ILE A 81 8.30 9.22 -22.20
N PRO A 82 9.13 10.25 -21.99
CA PRO A 82 9.97 10.35 -20.79
C PRO A 82 9.17 10.16 -19.49
N LEU A 83 9.77 9.51 -18.48
CA LEU A 83 9.07 9.13 -17.25
C LEU A 83 8.39 10.32 -16.57
N ALA A 84 9.04 11.48 -16.49
CA ALA A 84 8.47 12.68 -15.87
C ALA A 84 7.18 13.15 -16.54
N GLU A 85 7.15 13.11 -17.88
CA GLU A 85 5.96 13.47 -18.66
C GLU A 85 4.86 12.39 -18.52
N ARG A 86 5.25 11.11 -18.50
CA ARG A 86 4.35 9.97 -18.30
C ARG A 86 3.66 10.02 -16.95
N ILE A 87 4.38 10.44 -15.89
CA ILE A 87 3.82 10.66 -14.55
C ILE A 87 2.76 11.77 -14.58
N ASN A 88 3.04 12.89 -15.25
CA ASN A 88 2.08 13.98 -15.39
C ASN A 88 0.83 13.56 -16.16
N LEU A 89 1.01 12.77 -17.22
CA LEU A 89 -0.08 12.24 -18.02
C LEU A 89 -0.92 11.24 -17.21
N PHE A 90 -0.27 10.35 -16.43
CA PHE A 90 -0.93 9.43 -15.52
C PHE A 90 -1.83 10.17 -14.52
N ALA A 91 -1.32 11.23 -13.90
CA ALA A 91 -2.08 12.03 -12.95
C ALA A 91 -3.33 12.68 -13.57
N LYS A 92 -3.25 13.10 -14.83
CA LYS A 92 -4.39 13.64 -15.60
C LYS A 92 -5.40 12.56 -15.96
N THR A 93 -4.93 11.40 -16.41
CA THR A 93 -5.78 10.31 -16.92
C THR A 93 -6.53 9.58 -15.80
N PHE A 94 -5.86 9.27 -14.70
CA PHE A 94 -6.44 8.47 -13.62
C PHE A 94 -6.94 9.29 -12.42
N GLY A 95 -6.55 10.57 -12.29
CA GLY A 95 -7.14 11.57 -11.38
C GLY A 95 -7.02 11.33 -9.87
N ARG A 96 -6.71 10.10 -9.44
CA ARG A 96 -6.75 9.67 -8.04
C ARG A 96 -5.43 9.76 -7.30
N CYS A 97 -4.35 9.78 -8.03
CA CYS A 97 -2.99 9.82 -7.50
C CYS A 97 -2.19 10.83 -8.31
N LYS A 98 -1.47 11.69 -7.63
CA LYS A 98 -0.55 12.66 -8.26
C LYS A 98 0.85 12.40 -7.73
N PRO A 99 1.53 11.34 -8.23
CA PRO A 99 2.90 11.09 -7.84
C PRO A 99 3.80 12.20 -8.35
N VAL A 100 4.81 12.54 -7.56
CA VAL A 100 5.83 13.54 -7.90
C VAL A 100 7.17 12.82 -7.99
N LEU A 101 7.86 12.99 -9.10
CA LEU A 101 9.22 12.48 -9.28
C LEU A 101 10.20 13.40 -8.59
N SER A 102 11.00 12.87 -7.67
CA SER A 102 12.06 13.57 -6.96
C SER A 102 13.40 12.91 -7.28
N ASN A 103 14.39 13.71 -7.62
CA ASN A 103 15.77 13.24 -7.86
C ASN A 103 15.94 12.08 -8.84
N ASN A 104 15.08 11.98 -9.87
CA ASN A 104 15.04 10.95 -10.91
C ASN A 104 14.89 9.49 -10.44
N ASN A 105 14.90 9.23 -9.13
CA ASN A 105 14.88 7.86 -8.59
C ASN A 105 13.77 7.64 -7.53
N THR A 106 12.99 8.65 -7.21
CA THR A 106 12.02 8.55 -6.12
C THR A 106 10.68 9.14 -6.53
N LEU A 107 9.59 8.38 -6.31
CA LEU A 107 8.23 8.88 -6.45
C LEU A 107 7.64 9.15 -5.07
N THR A 108 7.20 10.37 -4.85
CA THR A 108 6.46 10.77 -3.64
C THR A 108 4.98 10.91 -3.96
N LEU A 109 4.13 10.36 -3.10
CA LEU A 109 2.68 10.39 -3.24
C LEU A 109 2.02 10.85 -1.93
N ASN A 110 1.34 11.98 -1.96
CA ASN A 110 0.43 12.39 -0.91
C ASN A 110 -0.88 11.59 -1.05
N PHE A 111 -1.08 10.62 -0.15
CA PHE A 111 -2.17 9.66 -0.25
C PHE A 111 -3.34 10.03 0.65
N LYS A 112 -4.51 10.15 0.04
CA LYS A 112 -5.81 10.22 0.72
C LYS A 112 -6.85 9.50 -0.14
N CYS A 113 -7.70 8.71 0.48
CA CYS A 113 -8.77 8.01 -0.22
C CYS A 113 -10.13 8.25 0.44
N SER A 114 -11.21 7.92 -0.26
CA SER A 114 -12.57 8.06 0.25
C SER A 114 -13.08 6.86 1.05
N HIS A 115 -12.23 5.85 1.25
CA HIS A 115 -12.59 4.56 1.86
C HIS A 115 -11.76 4.28 3.11
N GLY A 116 -12.08 3.19 3.81
CA GLY A 116 -11.31 2.67 4.92
C GLY A 116 -11.09 3.70 6.02
N TYR A 117 -9.82 4.00 6.34
CA TYR A 117 -9.43 4.92 7.41
C TYR A 117 -10.13 6.29 7.28
N TYR A 118 -9.98 6.97 6.15
CA TYR A 118 -10.51 8.33 5.97
C TYR A 118 -12.04 8.39 5.98
N LYS A 119 -12.72 7.32 5.55
CA LYS A 119 -14.17 7.21 5.71
C LYS A 119 -14.55 7.17 7.19
N ARG A 120 -13.84 6.37 7.99
CA ARG A 120 -14.08 6.26 9.44
C ARG A 120 -13.79 7.57 10.18
N VAL A 121 -12.75 8.31 9.80
CA VAL A 121 -12.49 9.67 10.32
C VAL A 121 -13.67 10.60 10.00
N LYS A 122 -14.12 10.63 8.75
CA LYS A 122 -15.25 11.46 8.32
C LYS A 122 -16.55 11.11 9.05
N GLU A 123 -16.75 9.84 9.36
CA GLU A 123 -17.92 9.34 10.11
C GLU A 123 -17.79 9.55 11.64
N GLY A 124 -16.70 10.18 12.11
CA GLY A 124 -16.44 10.38 13.55
C GLY A 124 -16.11 9.11 14.33
N LYS A 125 -15.84 7.99 13.62
CA LYS A 125 -15.48 6.71 14.26
C LYS A 125 -14.04 6.69 14.81
N TYR A 126 -13.18 7.55 14.27
CA TYR A 126 -11.84 7.80 14.78
C TYR A 126 -11.73 9.24 15.24
N THR A 127 -11.57 9.43 16.55
CA THR A 127 -11.33 10.73 17.21
C THR A 127 -9.89 10.87 17.64
N THR A 128 -9.16 9.76 17.68
CA THR A 128 -7.72 9.68 17.93
C THR A 128 -7.08 8.77 16.90
N LEU A 129 -5.74 8.82 16.80
CA LEU A 129 -5.01 7.96 15.91
C LEU A 129 -5.15 6.48 16.34
N PRO A 130 -5.70 5.60 15.49
CA PRO A 130 -5.88 4.20 15.87
C PRO A 130 -4.52 3.49 15.98
N PRO A 131 -4.40 2.48 16.85
CA PRO A 131 -3.20 1.67 16.93
C PRO A 131 -2.92 1.00 15.58
N ASN A 132 -1.64 0.75 15.29
CA ASN A 132 -1.19 0.09 14.04
C ASN A 132 -1.59 0.80 12.73
N VAL A 133 -1.88 2.10 12.79
CA VAL A 133 -2.23 2.92 11.62
C VAL A 133 -1.13 2.89 10.55
N GLU A 134 0.13 2.80 10.94
CA GLU A 134 1.26 2.68 10.03
C GLU A 134 1.14 1.41 9.18
N VAL A 135 0.90 0.26 9.79
CA VAL A 135 0.74 -1.03 9.09
C VAL A 135 -0.46 -1.00 8.12
N TYR A 136 -1.54 -0.31 8.52
CA TYR A 136 -2.67 -0.09 7.62
C TYR A 136 -2.25 0.68 6.35
N PHE A 137 -1.47 1.75 6.51
CA PHE A 137 -1.02 2.56 5.36
C PHE A 137 0.12 1.92 4.58
N GLU A 138 0.96 1.09 5.18
CA GLU A 138 1.92 0.25 4.47
C GLU A 138 1.19 -0.67 3.46
N ARG A 139 0.09 -1.28 3.87
CA ARG A 139 -0.78 -2.07 2.98
C ARG A 139 -1.37 -1.22 1.86
N CYS A 140 -1.78 0.02 2.14
CA CYS A 140 -2.26 0.95 1.12
C CYS A 140 -1.15 1.34 0.14
N ALA A 141 0.08 1.53 0.64
CA ALA A 141 1.24 1.83 -0.20
C ALA A 141 1.52 0.70 -1.19
N GLY A 142 1.43 -0.58 -0.76
CA GLY A 142 1.54 -1.74 -1.65
C GLY A 142 0.51 -1.71 -2.79
N GLY A 143 -0.73 -1.31 -2.51
CA GLY A 143 -1.76 -1.13 -3.53
C GLY A 143 -1.44 -0.01 -4.52
N ARG A 144 -0.89 1.11 -4.04
CA ARG A 144 -0.47 2.23 -4.91
C ARG A 144 0.77 1.89 -5.73
N LEU A 145 1.74 1.20 -5.12
CA LEU A 145 2.90 0.67 -5.82
C LEU A 145 2.48 -0.21 -7.01
N TYR A 146 1.57 -1.15 -6.79
CA TYR A 146 1.05 -2.01 -7.86
C TYR A 146 0.45 -1.20 -9.02
N GLU A 147 -0.38 -0.20 -8.71
CA GLU A 147 -0.99 0.66 -9.72
C GLU A 147 0.04 1.45 -10.53
N LEU A 148 0.99 2.07 -9.84
CA LEU A 148 2.03 2.89 -10.45
C LEU A 148 2.95 2.04 -11.32
N GLN A 149 3.38 0.87 -10.85
CA GLN A 149 4.20 -0.05 -11.65
C GLN A 149 3.49 -0.45 -12.95
N LYS A 150 2.21 -0.82 -12.87
CA LYS A 150 1.42 -1.25 -14.04
C LYS A 150 1.18 -0.13 -15.04
N ALA A 151 0.94 1.09 -14.57
CA ALA A 151 0.65 2.22 -15.45
C ALA A 151 1.91 2.89 -16.00
N LEU A 152 2.97 2.99 -15.20
CA LEU A 152 4.20 3.66 -15.63
C LEU A 152 5.20 2.73 -16.31
N GLY A 153 5.00 1.41 -16.25
CA GLY A 153 5.92 0.43 -16.84
C GLY A 153 7.30 0.42 -16.20
N ILE A 154 7.38 0.70 -14.90
CA ILE A 154 8.62 0.75 -14.11
C ILE A 154 8.54 -0.20 -12.93
N LYS A 155 9.69 -0.56 -12.36
CA LYS A 155 9.73 -1.31 -11.10
C LYS A 155 9.88 -0.34 -9.93
N LEU A 156 9.16 -0.60 -8.86
CA LEU A 156 9.16 0.20 -7.64
C LEU A 156 9.34 -0.67 -6.42
N LYS A 157 9.93 -0.08 -5.36
CA LYS A 157 9.91 -0.61 -3.99
C LYS A 157 9.34 0.44 -3.03
N ILE A 158 8.73 0.00 -1.94
CA ILE A 158 8.31 0.90 -0.87
C ILE A 158 9.57 1.33 -0.11
N LYS A 159 9.90 2.62 -0.15
CA LYS A 159 11.01 3.20 0.61
C LYS A 159 10.56 3.61 2.01
N SER A 160 9.43 4.31 2.10
CA SER A 160 8.84 4.70 3.38
C SER A 160 7.35 4.99 3.27
N VAL A 161 6.69 4.90 4.43
CA VAL A 161 5.32 5.34 4.68
C VAL A 161 5.39 6.27 5.88
N ASP A 162 5.04 7.54 5.67
CA ASP A 162 5.04 8.55 6.73
C ASP A 162 3.59 8.90 7.10
N VAL A 163 3.21 8.53 8.31
CA VAL A 163 1.89 8.79 8.91
C VAL A 163 1.92 10.00 9.86
N SER A 164 3.05 10.65 10.05
CA SER A 164 3.20 11.77 10.98
C SER A 164 2.24 12.93 10.73
N PRO A 165 1.81 13.25 9.49
CA PRO A 165 0.82 14.30 9.27
C PRO A 165 -0.53 14.03 9.95
N LEU A 166 -0.85 12.77 10.26
CA LEU A 166 -2.09 12.41 10.96
C LEU A 166 -2.08 12.82 12.44
N ASN A 167 -0.90 13.04 13.04
CA ASN A 167 -0.78 13.53 14.42
C ASN A 167 -1.30 14.97 14.55
N GLU A 168 -1.18 15.76 13.49
CA GLU A 168 -1.69 17.14 13.47
C GLU A 168 -3.19 17.15 13.18
N ASN A 169 -3.63 16.35 12.21
CA ASN A 169 -5.04 16.20 11.85
C ASN A 169 -5.27 14.83 11.23
N LEU A 170 -6.21 14.06 11.77
CA LEU A 170 -6.56 12.72 11.27
C LEU A 170 -7.00 12.70 9.80
N GLY A 171 -7.43 13.82 9.26
CA GLY A 171 -7.83 13.99 7.88
C GLY A 171 -6.69 14.38 6.92
N ASN A 172 -5.46 14.59 7.41
CA ASN A 172 -4.32 14.91 6.56
C ASN A 172 -3.92 13.74 5.65
N PRO A 173 -3.33 14.00 4.47
CA PRO A 173 -2.80 12.93 3.62
C PRO A 173 -1.58 12.27 4.28
N VAL A 174 -1.43 10.98 4.06
CA VAL A 174 -0.22 10.21 4.40
C VAL A 174 0.76 10.29 3.23
N ILE A 175 2.06 10.24 3.49
CA ILE A 175 3.08 10.36 2.47
C ILE A 175 3.67 8.97 2.19
N PHE A 176 3.57 8.53 0.94
CA PHE A 176 4.26 7.33 0.45
C PHE A 176 5.46 7.73 -0.38
N ILE A 177 6.60 7.10 -0.13
CA ILE A 177 7.81 7.27 -0.92
C ILE A 177 8.19 5.92 -1.52
N PHE A 178 8.29 5.89 -2.84
CA PHE A 178 8.70 4.72 -3.61
C PHE A 178 10.04 4.98 -4.26
N GLU A 179 10.91 3.99 -4.24
CA GLU A 179 12.18 3.99 -4.98
C GLU A 179 11.98 3.31 -6.33
N ILE A 180 12.48 3.93 -7.39
CA ILE A 180 12.55 3.33 -8.72
C ILE A 180 13.74 2.37 -8.70
N VAL A 181 13.50 1.12 -9.07
CA VAL A 181 14.52 0.08 -9.16
C VAL A 181 14.58 -0.44 -10.61
N ASP A 182 15.80 -0.71 -11.07
CA ASP A 182 16.04 -1.23 -12.42
C ASP A 182 15.59 -2.69 -12.59
#